data_8d9c29092938d1573d17b7ffd3811edb
#
_entry.id   8d9c29092938d1573d17b7ffd3811edb
#
_cell.length_a   1.000
_cell.length_b   1.000
_cell.length_c   1.000
_cell.angle_alpha   90.00
_cell.angle_beta   90.00
_cell.angle_gamma   90.00
#
_symmetry.space_group_name_H-M   'P 1'
#
loop_
_entity.id
_entity.type
_entity.pdbx_description
1 polymer ?
#
loop_
_entity_poly.entity_id
_entity_poly.type
_entity_poly.pdbx_seq_one_letter_code
_entity_poly.pdbx_strand_id
1 'polypeptide(L)'
;DRAVNAFGDTKTNSAALAQILAKDYNKAKSTLSSIAKPDAYTDYLMAVVGARTNNTSMVTENLKKAVAKDSSLAKKAASDLEFSKYFTNADFMNIIK
;
A
#
# COMPACT_ATOMS: atom_id res chain seq x y z
N ASP A 1 14.24 -22.78 -2.10
CA ASP A 1 14.86 -22.81 -3.32
C ASP A 1 14.78 -21.49 -4.07
N ARG A 2 15.01 -21.54 -5.36
CA ARG A 2 15.11 -20.34 -6.12
C ARG A 2 13.84 -19.48 -6.10
N ALA A 3 12.69 -20.12 -6.12
CA ALA A 3 11.45 -19.38 -6.09
C ALA A 3 11.28 -18.64 -4.77
N VAL A 4 11.63 -19.26 -3.69
CA VAL A 4 11.56 -18.63 -2.37
C VAL A 4 12.57 -17.50 -2.29
N ASN A 5 13.78 -17.74 -2.75
CA ASN A 5 14.80 -16.71 -2.70
C ASN A 5 14.43 -15.54 -3.59
N ALA A 6 13.95 -15.84 -4.80
CA ALA A 6 13.53 -14.80 -5.72
C ALA A 6 12.39 -13.98 -5.11
N PHE A 7 11.47 -14.66 -4.44
CA PHE A 7 10.36 -13.97 -3.80
C PHE A 7 10.84 -13.01 -2.73
N GLY A 8 11.77 -13.44 -1.89
CA GLY A 8 12.33 -12.61 -0.85
C GLY A 8 13.14 -11.45 -1.37
N ASP A 9 13.81 -11.63 -2.50
CA ASP A 9 14.66 -10.61 -3.09
C ASP A 9 13.99 -9.80 -4.17
N THR A 10 12.85 -10.27 -4.67
CA THR A 10 12.16 -9.62 -5.77
C THR A 10 11.47 -8.35 -5.29
N LYS A 11 11.66 -7.29 -6.05
CA LYS A 11 11.01 -6.01 -5.74
C LYS A 11 9.67 -5.97 -6.46
N THR A 12 8.68 -6.62 -5.86
CA THR A 12 7.33 -6.75 -6.41
C THR A 12 6.29 -6.46 -5.35
N ASN A 13 5.06 -6.24 -5.81
CA ASN A 13 3.93 -6.06 -4.90
C ASN A 13 3.72 -7.29 -4.02
N SER A 14 3.90 -8.49 -4.58
CA SER A 14 3.73 -9.72 -3.80
C SER A 14 4.75 -9.82 -2.67
N ALA A 15 6.00 -9.49 -2.95
CA ALA A 15 7.04 -9.51 -1.92
C ALA A 15 6.74 -8.48 -0.84
N ALA A 16 6.31 -7.28 -1.25
CA ALA A 16 5.97 -6.24 -0.29
C ALA A 16 4.78 -6.65 0.58
N LEU A 17 3.77 -7.26 -0.02
CA LEU A 17 2.61 -7.73 0.74
C LEU A 17 3.02 -8.77 1.77
N ALA A 18 3.88 -9.70 1.40
CA ALA A 18 4.39 -10.69 2.34
C ALA A 18 5.11 -10.03 3.50
N GLN A 19 5.90 -9.01 3.22
CA GLN A 19 6.62 -8.28 4.25
C GLN A 19 5.67 -7.52 5.17
N ILE A 20 4.60 -6.95 4.61
CA ILE A 20 3.56 -6.28 5.41
C ILE A 20 2.90 -7.29 6.36
N LEU A 21 2.55 -8.46 5.85
CA LEU A 21 1.92 -9.50 6.66
C LEU A 21 2.86 -10.03 7.74
N ALA A 22 4.16 -10.00 7.49
CA ALA A 22 5.17 -10.36 8.47
C ALA A 22 5.47 -9.21 9.44
N LYS A 23 4.82 -8.08 9.26
CA LYS A 23 5.01 -6.88 10.07
C LYS A 23 6.39 -6.25 9.92
N ASP A 24 7.05 -6.51 8.81
CA ASP A 24 8.34 -5.89 8.49
C ASP A 24 8.07 -4.69 7.57
N TYR A 25 7.56 -3.63 8.19
CA TYR A 25 7.08 -2.48 7.43
C TYR A 25 8.21 -1.68 6.77
N ASN A 26 9.38 -1.62 7.41
CA ASN A 26 10.51 -0.92 6.82
C ASN A 26 10.97 -1.61 5.55
N LYS A 27 11.01 -2.94 5.58
CA LYS A 27 11.41 -3.71 4.40
C LYS A 27 10.36 -3.61 3.30
N ALA A 28 9.09 -3.66 3.67
CA ALA A 28 7.98 -3.52 2.71
C ALA A 28 8.07 -2.15 2.02
N LYS A 29 8.29 -1.10 2.79
CA LYS A 29 8.43 0.24 2.24
C LYS A 29 9.60 0.34 1.29
N SER A 30 10.74 -0.24 1.66
CA SER A 30 11.92 -0.28 0.81
C SER A 30 11.66 -1.04 -0.48
N THR A 31 10.99 -2.20 -0.38
CA THR A 31 10.64 -3.00 -1.54
C THR A 31 9.75 -2.22 -2.50
N LEU A 32 8.69 -1.58 -1.96
CA LEU A 32 7.76 -0.82 -2.79
C LEU A 32 8.45 0.37 -3.46
N SER A 33 9.33 1.04 -2.73
CA SER A 33 10.06 2.20 -3.28
C SER A 33 11.04 1.80 -4.37
N SER A 34 11.43 0.54 -4.42
CA SER A 34 12.43 0.04 -5.38
C SER A 34 11.79 -0.55 -6.63
N ILE A 35 10.47 -0.65 -6.70
CA ILE A 35 9.79 -1.18 -7.86
C ILE A 35 10.01 -0.21 -9.03
N ALA A 36 10.56 -0.74 -10.15
CA ALA A 36 10.92 0.11 -11.29
C ALA A 36 9.71 0.73 -11.97
N LYS A 37 8.61 -0.03 -12.04
CA LYS A 37 7.38 0.45 -12.67
C LYS A 37 6.22 0.26 -11.70
N PRO A 38 6.07 1.14 -10.73
CA PRO A 38 4.99 0.99 -9.76
C PRO A 38 3.64 1.17 -10.44
N ASP A 39 2.72 0.27 -10.12
CA ASP A 39 1.35 0.36 -10.62
C ASP A 39 0.43 0.88 -9.50
N ALA A 40 -0.87 0.91 -9.78
CA ALA A 40 -1.84 1.39 -8.81
C ALA A 40 -1.76 0.59 -7.50
N TYR A 41 -1.60 -0.71 -7.60
CA TYR A 41 -1.55 -1.57 -6.42
C TYR A 41 -0.29 -1.31 -5.60
N THR A 42 0.82 -0.96 -6.25
CA THR A 42 2.05 -0.57 -5.55
C THR A 42 1.79 0.60 -4.61
N ASP A 43 1.12 1.62 -5.13
CA ASP A 43 0.78 2.79 -4.31
C ASP A 43 -0.23 2.43 -3.23
N TYR A 44 -1.17 1.54 -3.54
CA TYR A 44 -2.13 1.07 -2.55
C TYR A 44 -1.44 0.39 -1.37
N LEU A 45 -0.48 -0.49 -1.66
CA LEU A 45 0.27 -1.18 -0.60
C LEU A 45 1.11 -0.20 0.21
N MET A 46 1.65 0.84 -0.43
CA MET A 46 2.38 1.87 0.30
C MET A 46 1.44 2.59 1.28
N ALA A 47 0.20 2.83 0.87
CA ALA A 47 -0.81 3.41 1.76
C ALA A 47 -1.11 2.46 2.93
N VAL A 48 -1.16 1.16 2.68
CA VAL A 48 -1.37 0.16 3.74
C VAL A 48 -0.22 0.22 4.75
N VAL A 49 1.01 0.33 4.28
CA VAL A 49 2.16 0.48 5.17
C VAL A 49 2.00 1.74 6.02
N GLY A 50 1.55 2.82 5.39
CA GLY A 50 1.28 4.06 6.11
C GLY A 50 0.26 3.88 7.22
N ALA A 51 -0.83 3.16 6.91
CA ALA A 51 -1.88 2.90 7.89
C ALA A 51 -1.37 2.08 9.06
N ARG A 52 -0.55 1.08 8.79
CA ARG A 52 -0.03 0.20 9.84
C ARG A 52 1.05 0.88 10.69
N THR A 53 1.68 1.91 10.16
CA THR A 53 2.70 2.66 10.90
C THR A 53 2.19 4.00 11.41
N ASN A 54 0.88 4.23 11.33
CA ASN A 54 0.23 5.46 11.80
C ASN A 54 0.76 6.71 11.10
N ASN A 55 1.10 6.59 9.83
CA ASN A 55 1.59 7.71 9.04
C ASN A 55 0.48 8.20 8.11
N THR A 56 -0.30 9.16 8.57
CA THR A 56 -1.47 9.67 7.87
C THR A 56 -1.13 10.23 6.48
N SER A 57 -0.04 11.01 6.39
CA SER A 57 0.38 11.58 5.12
C SER A 57 0.69 10.51 4.10
N MET A 58 1.36 9.44 4.53
CA MET A 58 1.71 8.33 3.67
C MET A 58 0.45 7.62 3.16
N VAL A 59 -0.57 7.48 4.03
CA VAL A 59 -1.85 6.89 3.63
C VAL A 59 -2.51 7.73 2.55
N THR A 60 -2.70 9.02 2.81
CA THR A 60 -3.48 9.87 1.91
C THR A 60 -2.75 10.11 0.60
N GLU A 61 -1.45 10.39 0.64
CA GLU A 61 -0.69 10.67 -0.57
C GLU A 61 -0.62 9.45 -1.50
N ASN A 62 -0.36 8.29 -0.94
CA ASN A 62 -0.22 7.09 -1.76
C ASN A 62 -1.56 6.56 -2.22
N LEU A 63 -2.59 6.64 -1.37
CA LEU A 63 -3.92 6.22 -1.77
C LEU A 63 -4.44 7.10 -2.91
N LYS A 64 -4.17 8.40 -2.85
CA LYS A 64 -4.56 9.32 -3.91
C LYS A 64 -3.93 8.91 -5.24
N LYS A 65 -2.64 8.57 -5.22
CA LYS A 65 -1.95 8.10 -6.43
C LYS A 65 -2.56 6.81 -6.94
N ALA A 66 -2.85 5.88 -6.04
CA ALA A 66 -3.43 4.59 -6.41
C ALA A 66 -4.77 4.77 -7.11
N VAL A 67 -5.63 5.59 -6.54
CA VAL A 67 -6.97 5.85 -7.08
C VAL A 67 -6.88 6.58 -8.41
N ALA A 68 -5.90 7.47 -8.56
CA ALA A 68 -5.69 8.18 -9.82
C ALA A 68 -5.32 7.23 -10.95
N LYS A 69 -4.61 6.15 -10.63
CA LYS A 69 -4.22 5.14 -11.62
C LYS A 69 -5.31 4.09 -11.84
N ASP A 70 -6.06 3.77 -10.80
CA ASP A 70 -7.13 2.76 -10.86
C ASP A 70 -8.24 3.17 -9.90
N SER A 71 -9.28 3.76 -10.45
CA SER A 71 -10.38 4.29 -9.63
C SER A 71 -11.14 3.22 -8.85
N SER A 72 -11.05 1.95 -9.26
CA SER A 72 -11.70 0.87 -8.53
C SER A 72 -11.12 0.69 -7.13
N LEU A 73 -9.89 1.16 -6.91
CA LEU A 73 -9.26 1.07 -5.60
C LEU A 73 -9.92 1.99 -4.58
N ALA A 74 -10.66 3.00 -5.02
CA ALA A 74 -11.41 3.84 -4.09
C ALA A 74 -12.47 3.00 -3.36
N LYS A 75 -13.19 2.16 -4.09
CA LYS A 75 -14.19 1.27 -3.50
C LYS A 75 -13.53 0.25 -2.57
N LYS A 76 -12.40 -0.28 -2.99
CA LYS A 76 -11.66 -1.24 -2.17
C LYS A 76 -11.23 -0.61 -0.86
N ALA A 77 -10.68 0.60 -0.91
CA ALA A 77 -10.22 1.29 0.29
C ALA A 77 -11.39 1.63 1.21
N ALA A 78 -12.55 1.96 0.66
CA ALA A 78 -13.72 2.34 1.45
C ALA A 78 -14.22 1.19 2.34
N SER A 79 -13.90 -0.06 1.99
CA SER A 79 -14.31 -1.21 2.79
C SER A 79 -13.15 -2.01 3.34
N ASP A 80 -11.93 -1.52 3.16
CA ASP A 80 -10.72 -2.23 3.60
C ASP A 80 -10.43 -1.89 5.06
N LEU A 81 -10.46 -2.90 5.92
CA LEU A 81 -10.21 -2.70 7.35
C LEU A 81 -8.82 -2.17 7.65
N GLU A 82 -7.88 -2.29 6.71
CA GLU A 82 -6.55 -1.69 6.87
C GLU A 82 -6.65 -0.18 7.09
N PHE A 83 -7.68 0.44 6.56
CA PHE A 83 -7.87 1.88 6.65
C PHE A 83 -8.97 2.29 7.63
N SER A 84 -9.41 1.38 8.50
CA SER A 84 -10.54 1.66 9.38
C SER A 84 -10.34 2.91 10.24
N LYS A 85 -9.12 3.19 10.66
CA LYS A 85 -8.83 4.40 11.44
C LYS A 85 -9.03 5.68 10.65
N TYR A 86 -9.03 5.58 9.34
CA TYR A 86 -9.08 6.75 8.45
C TYR A 86 -10.46 6.96 7.84
N PHE A 87 -11.43 6.10 8.15
CA PHE A 87 -12.77 6.22 7.58
C PHE A 87 -13.43 7.55 7.93
N THR A 88 -13.02 8.20 9.01
CA THR A 88 -13.53 9.52 9.39
C THR A 88 -12.59 10.65 9.04
N ASN A 89 -11.47 10.36 8.43
CA ASN A 89 -10.50 11.37 8.02
C ASN A 89 -11.00 12.07 6.75
N ALA A 90 -11.05 13.40 6.77
CA ALA A 90 -11.62 14.15 5.65
C ALA A 90 -10.88 13.93 4.35
N ASP A 91 -9.53 13.92 4.39
CA ASP A 91 -8.74 13.72 3.19
C ASP A 91 -8.95 12.32 2.64
N PHE A 92 -8.99 11.32 3.50
CA PHE A 92 -9.25 9.94 3.09
C PHE A 92 -10.62 9.84 2.42
N MET A 93 -11.64 10.41 3.04
CA MET A 93 -13.00 10.36 2.50
C MET A 93 -13.09 11.04 1.13
N ASN A 94 -12.36 12.14 0.94
CA ASN A 94 -12.33 12.80 -0.36
C ASN A 94 -11.70 11.94 -1.44
N ILE A 95 -10.69 11.16 -1.08
CA ILE A 95 -9.99 10.28 -2.03
C ILE A 95 -10.89 9.14 -2.49
N ILE A 96 -11.68 8.57 -1.57
CA ILE A 96 -12.51 7.39 -1.88
C ILE A 96 -13.93 7.74 -2.35
N LYS A 97 -14.20 8.97 -2.52
CA LYS A 97 -15.52 9.45 -2.94
C LYS A 97 -16.03 8.83 -4.23
#